data_eec04ccd7245ef8b4ca30e5850bd853d
#
_entry.id   eec04ccd7245ef8b4ca30e5850bd853d
#
_cell.length_a   1.000
_cell.length_b   1.000
_cell.length_c   1.000
_cell.angle_alpha   90.00
_cell.angle_beta   90.00
_cell.angle_gamma   90.00
#
_symmetry.space_group_name_H-M   'P 1'
#
loop_
_entity.id
_entity.type
_entity.pdbx_description
1 polymer ?
#
loop_
_entity_poly.entity_id
_entity_poly.type
_entity_poly.pdbx_seq_one_letter_code
_entity_poly.pdbx_strand_id
1 'polypeptide(L)'
;MVEKTYPMTLEEKEKLEKELEELKLVRRPEVVERIKIARSYGDLSENSEYEAAKDEQAFVEGQISSLETKIRYAEIVNSDAVAKNEVAIGKTVTIQEVGDDEKEVYIIVGSAGADAFAGKVSNESPIGQALIGKKKGDVVTIETPAGSYDVKILKVEKTA
;
A
#
# COMPACT_ATOMS: atom_id res chain seq x y z
N MET A 1 19.09 8.72 15.13
CA MET A 1 17.69 8.30 14.85
C MET A 1 17.59 7.84 13.41
N VAL A 2 17.15 6.61 13.21
CA VAL A 2 16.98 6.08 11.86
C VAL A 2 15.62 6.55 11.33
N GLU A 3 15.64 7.32 10.24
CA GLU A 3 14.41 7.75 9.60
C GLU A 3 13.77 6.57 8.87
N LYS A 4 12.47 6.46 9.00
CA LYS A 4 11.72 5.43 8.28
C LYS A 4 11.67 5.78 6.80
N THR A 5 12.10 4.85 5.94
CA THR A 5 11.95 4.98 4.50
C THR A 5 10.79 4.08 4.02
N TYR A 6 10.30 4.37 2.82
CA TYR A 6 9.20 3.63 2.21
C TYR A 6 9.66 3.04 0.88
N PRO A 7 10.13 1.77 0.89
CA PRO A 7 10.52 1.11 -0.36
C PRO A 7 9.33 0.99 -1.30
N MET A 8 9.53 1.37 -2.55
CA MET A 8 8.49 1.30 -3.57
C MET A 8 9.10 1.33 -4.97
N THR A 9 8.35 0.87 -5.96
CA THR A 9 8.76 1.02 -7.36
C THR A 9 8.48 2.44 -7.83
N LEU A 10 9.08 2.82 -8.96
CA LEU A 10 8.82 4.13 -9.56
C LEU A 10 7.34 4.29 -9.92
N GLU A 11 6.73 3.24 -10.45
CA GLU A 11 5.32 3.23 -10.82
C GLU A 11 4.41 3.46 -9.62
N GLU A 12 4.75 2.85 -8.48
CA GLU A 12 4.01 3.06 -7.22
C GLU A 12 4.14 4.51 -6.74
N LYS A 13 5.33 5.09 -6.84
CA LYS A 13 5.56 6.49 -6.46
C LYS A 13 4.74 7.43 -7.33
N GLU A 14 4.72 7.21 -8.63
CA GLU A 14 3.92 8.01 -9.57
C GLU A 14 2.43 7.93 -9.25
N LYS A 15 1.95 6.75 -8.88
CA LYS A 15 0.56 6.55 -8.47
C LYS A 15 0.23 7.35 -7.20
N LEU A 16 1.12 7.35 -6.22
CA LEU A 16 0.94 8.12 -4.99
C LEU A 16 0.96 9.63 -5.27
N GLU A 17 1.82 10.08 -6.18
CA GLU A 17 1.88 11.48 -6.58
C GLU A 17 0.59 11.95 -7.25
N LYS A 18 -0.01 11.12 -8.09
CA LYS A 18 -1.30 11.41 -8.72
C LYS A 18 -2.42 11.46 -7.71
N GLU A 19 -2.44 10.54 -6.78
CA GLU A 19 -3.42 10.50 -5.71
C GLU A 19 -3.33 11.74 -4.83
N LEU A 20 -2.10 12.15 -4.49
CA LEU A 20 -1.86 13.37 -3.73
C LEU A 20 -2.34 14.60 -4.47
N GLU A 21 -2.07 14.69 -5.76
CA GLU A 21 -2.53 15.79 -6.61
C GLU A 21 -4.06 15.89 -6.62
N GLU A 22 -4.74 14.76 -6.78
CA GLU A 22 -6.21 14.71 -6.75
C GLU A 22 -6.75 15.20 -5.40
N LEU A 23 -6.16 14.75 -4.29
CA LEU A 23 -6.58 15.20 -2.97
C LEU A 23 -6.42 16.72 -2.80
N LYS A 24 -5.33 17.29 -3.27
CA LYS A 24 -5.06 18.72 -3.14
C LYS A 24 -5.89 19.58 -4.09
N LEU A 25 -6.10 19.13 -5.31
CA LEU A 25 -6.74 19.95 -6.36
C LEU A 25 -8.25 19.72 -6.49
N VAL A 26 -8.74 18.55 -6.06
CA VAL A 26 -10.16 18.19 -6.20
C VAL A 26 -10.82 18.04 -4.82
N ARG A 27 -10.35 17.11 -4.00
CA ARG A 27 -11.02 16.78 -2.73
C ARG A 27 -10.94 17.89 -1.71
N ARG A 28 -9.78 18.50 -1.51
CA ARG A 28 -9.63 19.61 -0.56
C ARG A 28 -10.54 20.79 -0.89
N PRO A 29 -10.57 21.29 -2.13
CA PRO A 29 -11.50 22.38 -2.48
C PRO A 29 -12.97 22.03 -2.31
N GLU A 30 -13.37 20.80 -2.64
CA GLU A 30 -14.75 20.34 -2.45
C GLU A 30 -15.18 20.40 -0.98
N VAL A 31 -14.31 19.94 -0.09
CA VAL A 31 -14.57 19.92 1.35
C VAL A 31 -14.62 21.34 1.91
N VAL A 32 -13.71 22.21 1.48
CA VAL A 32 -13.71 23.64 1.86
C VAL A 32 -15.03 24.31 1.45
N GLU A 33 -15.52 24.03 0.24
CA GLU A 33 -16.79 24.57 -0.23
C GLU A 33 -17.97 24.04 0.58
N ARG A 34 -17.96 22.75 0.95
CA ARG A 34 -19.01 22.17 1.80
C ARG A 34 -19.03 22.83 3.18
N ILE A 35 -17.86 23.14 3.76
CA ILE A 35 -17.79 23.85 5.04
C ILE A 35 -18.37 25.24 4.90
N LYS A 36 -18.04 25.95 3.83
CA LYS A 36 -18.55 27.29 3.54
C LYS A 36 -20.07 27.29 3.41
N ILE A 37 -20.62 26.33 2.68
CA ILE A 37 -22.07 26.18 2.50
C ILE A 37 -22.73 25.88 3.85
N ALA A 38 -22.18 24.97 4.63
CA ALA A 38 -22.72 24.60 5.94
C ALA A 38 -22.75 25.80 6.90
N ARG A 39 -21.71 26.64 6.86
CA ARG A 39 -21.67 27.87 7.65
C ARG A 39 -22.77 28.83 7.28
N SER A 40 -23.18 28.85 6.03
CA SER A 40 -24.24 29.76 5.55
C SER A 40 -25.62 29.47 6.16
N TYR A 41 -25.79 28.26 6.72
CA TYR A 41 -27.08 27.86 7.35
C TYR A 41 -27.24 28.40 8.78
N GLY A 42 -26.26 29.04 9.36
CA GLY A 42 -26.36 29.75 10.64
C GLY A 42 -25.76 29.04 11.82
N ASP A 43 -26.56 28.50 12.73
CA ASP A 43 -26.07 27.93 14.00
C ASP A 43 -25.13 26.74 13.79
N LEU A 44 -23.83 26.93 14.07
CA LEU A 44 -22.79 25.92 13.90
C LEU A 44 -22.79 24.87 15.04
N SER A 45 -23.34 25.20 16.20
CA SER A 45 -23.33 24.32 17.34
C SER A 45 -24.24 23.10 17.19
N GLU A 46 -25.27 23.21 16.36
CA GLU A 46 -26.25 22.16 16.10
C GLU A 46 -26.27 21.73 14.64
N ASN A 47 -25.29 22.17 13.85
CA ASN A 47 -25.24 21.92 12.42
C ASN A 47 -24.46 20.64 12.11
N SER A 48 -25.18 19.54 11.91
CA SER A 48 -24.57 18.24 11.61
C SER A 48 -23.84 18.25 10.26
N GLU A 49 -24.29 19.05 9.29
CA GLU A 49 -23.60 19.20 8.00
C GLU A 49 -22.24 19.86 8.18
N TYR A 50 -22.16 20.86 9.04
CA TYR A 50 -20.89 21.54 9.36
C TYR A 50 -19.92 20.56 10.05
N GLU A 51 -20.39 19.82 11.04
CA GLU A 51 -19.56 18.83 11.75
C GLU A 51 -19.06 17.74 10.81
N ALA A 52 -19.94 17.21 9.95
CA ALA A 52 -19.57 16.18 8.99
C ALA A 52 -18.53 16.70 8.00
N ALA A 53 -18.68 17.94 7.53
CA ALA A 53 -17.71 18.55 6.61
C ALA A 53 -16.36 18.80 7.28
N LYS A 54 -16.36 19.19 8.55
CA LYS A 54 -15.11 19.37 9.32
C LYS A 54 -14.41 18.05 9.56
N ASP A 55 -15.15 16.98 9.85
CA ASP A 55 -14.58 15.64 10.02
C ASP A 55 -13.95 15.15 8.70
N GLU A 56 -14.64 15.39 7.59
CA GLU A 56 -14.10 15.04 6.27
C GLU A 56 -12.84 15.84 5.95
N GLN A 57 -12.82 17.13 6.33
CA GLN A 57 -11.61 17.96 6.15
C GLN A 57 -10.43 17.37 6.91
N ALA A 58 -10.62 16.97 8.16
CA ALA A 58 -9.57 16.36 8.96
C ALA A 58 -9.07 15.06 8.31
N PHE A 59 -9.97 14.25 7.78
CA PHE A 59 -9.62 13.01 7.09
C PHE A 59 -8.80 13.28 5.83
N VAL A 60 -9.24 14.21 4.99
CA VAL A 60 -8.53 14.58 3.74
C VAL A 60 -7.15 15.14 4.06
N GLU A 61 -7.03 16.04 5.03
CA GLU A 61 -5.74 16.60 5.43
C GLU A 61 -4.81 15.53 5.99
N GLY A 62 -5.33 14.56 6.73
CA GLY A 62 -4.57 13.42 7.22
C GLY A 62 -4.04 12.55 6.09
N GLN A 63 -4.86 12.30 5.07
CA GLN A 63 -4.44 11.55 3.88
C GLN A 63 -3.33 12.27 3.12
N ILE A 64 -3.48 13.59 2.94
CA ILE A 64 -2.48 14.42 2.27
C ILE A 64 -1.14 14.35 3.02
N SER A 65 -1.17 14.54 4.33
CA SER A 65 0.03 14.47 5.16
C SER A 65 0.72 13.12 5.07
N SER A 66 -0.06 12.04 5.13
CA SER A 66 0.46 10.67 5.01
C SER A 66 1.14 10.43 3.66
N LEU A 67 0.47 10.84 2.57
CA LEU A 67 1.03 10.66 1.22
C LEU A 67 2.28 11.52 1.01
N GLU A 68 2.29 12.76 1.51
CA GLU A 68 3.46 13.62 1.42
C GLU A 68 4.67 13.00 2.13
N THR A 69 4.46 12.40 3.30
CA THR A 69 5.51 11.71 4.05
C THR A 69 6.05 10.51 3.28
N LYS A 70 5.16 9.68 2.75
CA LYS A 70 5.54 8.49 1.99
C LYS A 70 6.32 8.84 0.73
N ILE A 71 5.90 9.89 0.02
CA ILE A 71 6.58 10.35 -1.19
C ILE A 71 7.94 10.97 -0.84
N ARG A 72 8.00 11.77 0.22
CA ARG A 72 9.25 12.43 0.64
C ARG A 72 10.33 11.41 0.99
N TYR A 73 9.98 10.35 1.70
CA TYR A 73 10.91 9.34 2.16
C TYR A 73 10.86 8.07 1.32
N ALA A 74 10.36 8.17 0.09
CA ALA A 74 10.31 7.03 -0.82
C ALA A 74 11.73 6.57 -1.18
N GLU A 75 11.94 5.27 -1.06
CA GLU A 75 13.16 4.61 -1.52
C GLU A 75 12.80 3.80 -2.76
N ILE A 76 13.28 4.24 -3.91
CA ILE A 76 12.94 3.57 -5.17
C ILE A 76 13.74 2.30 -5.29
N VAL A 77 13.03 1.17 -5.43
CA VAL A 77 13.64 -0.13 -5.68
C VAL A 77 13.40 -0.52 -7.13
N ASN A 78 14.43 -1.03 -7.76
CA ASN A 78 14.37 -1.47 -9.15
C ASN A 78 14.30 -2.99 -9.18
N SER A 79 13.14 -3.53 -9.56
CA SER A 79 12.92 -4.97 -9.64
C SER A 79 13.81 -5.63 -10.70
N ASP A 80 14.33 -4.87 -11.65
CA ASP A 80 15.24 -5.38 -12.67
C ASP A 80 16.66 -5.61 -12.12
N ALA A 81 17.00 -5.02 -10.97
CA ALA A 81 18.30 -5.16 -10.35
C ALA A 81 18.47 -6.50 -9.60
N VAL A 82 17.39 -7.21 -9.34
CA VAL A 82 17.43 -8.53 -8.68
C VAL A 82 17.39 -9.64 -9.72
N ALA A 83 17.83 -10.84 -9.32
CA ALA A 83 17.79 -12.01 -10.19
C ALA A 83 16.35 -12.30 -10.67
N LYS A 84 16.24 -12.78 -11.90
CA LYS A 84 14.95 -13.01 -12.56
C LYS A 84 13.96 -13.83 -11.72
N ASN A 85 14.44 -14.84 -11.03
CA ASN A 85 13.61 -15.78 -10.24
C ASN A 85 13.62 -15.46 -8.75
N GLU A 86 14.15 -14.31 -8.35
CA GLU A 86 14.24 -13.90 -6.95
C GLU A 86 13.07 -12.96 -6.60
N VAL A 87 12.46 -13.22 -5.45
CA VAL A 87 11.33 -12.42 -4.96
C VAL A 87 11.82 -11.07 -4.43
N ALA A 88 11.19 -10.00 -4.90
CA ALA A 88 11.47 -8.62 -4.47
C ALA A 88 10.23 -7.77 -4.68
N ILE A 89 10.27 -6.55 -4.15
CA ILE A 89 9.21 -5.56 -4.45
C ILE A 89 9.14 -5.35 -5.96
N GLY A 90 7.93 -5.34 -6.50
CA GLY A 90 7.68 -5.22 -7.94
C GLY A 90 7.58 -6.56 -8.65
N LYS A 91 7.60 -7.66 -7.92
CA LYS A 91 7.45 -9.00 -8.49
C LYS A 91 6.10 -9.61 -8.14
N THR A 92 5.58 -10.43 -9.06
CA THR A 92 4.40 -11.26 -8.84
C THR A 92 4.88 -12.67 -8.55
N VAL A 93 4.42 -13.22 -7.43
CA VAL A 93 4.86 -14.53 -6.92
C VAL A 93 3.69 -15.48 -6.85
N THR A 94 3.84 -16.67 -7.46
CA THR A 94 2.87 -17.73 -7.35
C THR A 94 3.40 -18.75 -6.33
N ILE A 95 2.61 -19.02 -5.30
CA ILE A 95 2.98 -19.96 -4.24
C ILE A 95 1.91 -21.03 -4.09
N GLN A 96 2.29 -22.14 -3.47
CA GLN A 96 1.38 -23.22 -3.15
C GLN A 96 1.74 -23.75 -1.77
N GLU A 97 0.75 -23.82 -0.87
CA GLU A 97 0.95 -24.40 0.44
C GLU A 97 1.30 -25.88 0.30
N VAL A 98 2.28 -26.35 1.05
CA VAL A 98 2.71 -27.73 1.03
C VAL A 98 1.56 -28.60 1.56
N GLY A 99 1.12 -29.54 0.74
CA GLY A 99 -0.01 -30.41 1.07
C GLY A 99 -1.37 -29.93 0.56
N ASP A 100 -1.40 -28.76 -0.11
CA ASP A 100 -2.62 -28.21 -0.70
C ASP A 100 -2.49 -28.21 -2.23
N ASP A 101 -3.62 -28.31 -2.93
CA ASP A 101 -3.65 -28.29 -4.40
C ASP A 101 -3.89 -26.87 -4.97
N GLU A 102 -4.30 -25.92 -4.13
CA GLU A 102 -4.58 -24.55 -4.57
C GLU A 102 -3.32 -23.71 -4.67
N LYS A 103 -3.27 -22.87 -5.71
CA LYS A 103 -2.19 -21.91 -5.92
C LYS A 103 -2.68 -20.52 -5.56
N GLU A 104 -1.80 -19.74 -4.96
CA GLU A 104 -2.08 -18.36 -4.61
C GLU A 104 -1.10 -17.44 -5.32
N VAL A 105 -1.58 -16.30 -5.79
CA VAL A 105 -0.77 -15.31 -6.50
C VAL A 105 -0.74 -14.02 -5.68
N TYR A 106 0.44 -13.54 -5.38
CA TYR A 106 0.64 -12.30 -4.65
C TYR A 106 1.58 -11.37 -5.40
N ILE A 107 1.29 -10.08 -5.33
CA ILE A 107 2.15 -9.03 -5.84
C ILE A 107 2.85 -8.39 -4.65
N ILE A 108 4.17 -8.39 -4.65
CA ILE A 108 4.95 -7.80 -3.55
C ILE A 108 5.09 -6.30 -3.80
N VAL A 109 4.61 -5.50 -2.88
CA VAL A 109 4.63 -4.03 -2.98
C VAL A 109 5.23 -3.43 -1.72
N GLY A 110 5.54 -2.14 -1.75
CA GLY A 110 5.87 -1.40 -0.53
C GLY A 110 4.62 -1.22 0.32
N SER A 111 4.79 -0.91 1.60
CA SER A 111 3.67 -0.78 2.54
C SER A 111 2.61 0.23 2.10
N ALA A 112 3.03 1.27 1.36
CA ALA A 112 2.11 2.29 0.85
C ALA A 112 1.16 1.78 -0.23
N GLY A 113 1.54 0.71 -0.96
CA GLY A 113 0.74 0.16 -2.05
C GLY A 113 -0.03 -1.11 -1.70
N ALA A 114 0.01 -1.56 -0.44
CA ALA A 114 -0.64 -2.80 -0.04
C ALA A 114 -2.16 -2.75 -0.19
N ASP A 115 -2.72 -3.82 -0.76
CA ASP A 115 -4.17 -3.98 -0.93
C ASP A 115 -4.49 -5.48 -0.97
N ALA A 116 -5.01 -5.98 0.14
CA ALA A 116 -5.32 -7.40 0.30
C ALA A 116 -6.34 -7.90 -0.73
N PHE A 117 -7.31 -7.07 -1.11
CA PHE A 117 -8.32 -7.44 -2.09
C PHE A 117 -7.76 -7.58 -3.50
N ALA A 118 -6.70 -6.85 -3.81
CA ALA A 118 -6.03 -6.93 -5.11
C ALA A 118 -4.86 -7.92 -5.11
N GLY A 119 -4.65 -8.67 -4.03
CA GLY A 119 -3.52 -9.59 -3.90
C GLY A 119 -2.17 -8.91 -3.71
N LYS A 120 -2.17 -7.63 -3.33
CA LYS A 120 -0.95 -6.84 -3.12
C LYS A 120 -0.55 -6.91 -1.65
N VAL A 121 0.57 -7.56 -1.38
CA VAL A 121 1.07 -7.72 -0.01
C VAL A 121 2.30 -6.86 0.20
N SER A 122 2.37 -6.26 1.39
CA SER A 122 3.49 -5.42 1.79
C SER A 122 4.75 -6.25 2.02
N ASN A 123 5.90 -5.63 1.73
CA ASN A 123 7.21 -6.18 2.11
C ASN A 123 7.33 -6.34 3.64
N GLU A 124 6.53 -5.61 4.41
CA GLU A 124 6.50 -5.69 5.88
C GLU A 124 5.52 -6.73 6.41
N SER A 125 4.63 -7.27 5.55
CA SER A 125 3.68 -8.31 5.96
C SER A 125 4.39 -9.64 6.23
N PRO A 126 3.78 -10.55 7.02
CA PRO A 126 4.38 -11.87 7.26
C PRO A 126 4.70 -12.63 5.98
N ILE A 127 3.81 -12.59 4.98
CA ILE A 127 4.03 -13.24 3.68
C ILE A 127 5.18 -12.56 2.94
N GLY A 128 5.16 -11.23 2.87
CA GLY A 128 6.20 -10.46 2.18
C GLY A 128 7.58 -10.67 2.79
N GLN A 129 7.68 -10.61 4.11
CA GLN A 129 8.95 -10.83 4.82
C GLN A 129 9.51 -12.24 4.59
N ALA A 130 8.65 -13.24 4.56
CA ALA A 130 9.07 -14.62 4.37
C ALA A 130 9.54 -14.87 2.94
N LEU A 131 8.92 -14.26 1.94
CA LEU A 131 9.19 -14.52 0.54
C LEU A 131 10.34 -13.71 -0.06
N ILE A 132 10.52 -12.47 0.37
CA ILE A 132 11.57 -11.59 -0.19
C ILE A 132 12.96 -12.21 -0.02
N GLY A 133 13.73 -12.21 -1.09
CA GLY A 133 15.07 -12.80 -1.14
C GLY A 133 15.07 -14.29 -1.47
N LYS A 134 13.93 -14.94 -1.50
CA LYS A 134 13.79 -16.34 -1.87
C LYS A 134 13.66 -16.48 -3.37
N LYS A 135 13.84 -17.69 -3.87
CA LYS A 135 13.86 -17.96 -5.31
C LYS A 135 12.82 -19.01 -5.69
N LYS A 136 12.48 -19.06 -6.97
CA LYS A 136 11.64 -20.11 -7.53
C LYS A 136 12.18 -21.48 -7.11
N GLY A 137 11.29 -22.33 -6.61
CA GLY A 137 11.61 -23.68 -6.15
C GLY A 137 11.89 -23.79 -4.66
N ASP A 138 12.09 -22.66 -3.98
CA ASP A 138 12.31 -22.67 -2.53
C ASP A 138 11.02 -23.01 -1.77
N VAL A 139 11.19 -23.70 -0.64
CA VAL A 139 10.12 -23.92 0.32
C VAL A 139 10.37 -22.97 1.48
N VAL A 140 9.37 -22.18 1.80
CA VAL A 140 9.47 -21.08 2.79
C VAL A 140 8.42 -21.27 3.88
N THR A 141 8.80 -21.07 5.13
CA THR A 141 7.86 -21.06 6.25
C THR A 141 7.35 -19.64 6.46
N ILE A 142 6.02 -19.49 6.40
CA ILE A 142 5.37 -18.21 6.67
C ILE A 142 4.83 -18.25 8.09
N GLU A 143 5.28 -17.31 8.91
CA GLU A 143 4.86 -17.20 10.30
C GLU A 143 3.77 -16.13 10.44
N THR A 144 2.62 -16.51 11.00
CA THR A 144 1.51 -15.59 11.25
C THR A 144 1.08 -15.71 12.72
N PRO A 145 0.31 -14.74 13.24
CA PRO A 145 -0.26 -14.86 14.59
C PRO A 145 -1.15 -16.09 14.78
N ALA A 146 -1.74 -16.60 13.68
CA ALA A 146 -2.60 -17.81 13.72
C ALA A 146 -1.80 -19.11 13.64
N GLY A 147 -0.49 -19.06 13.41
CA GLY A 147 0.37 -20.22 13.26
C GLY A 147 1.29 -20.10 12.04
N SER A 148 2.10 -21.12 11.83
CA SER A 148 3.01 -21.14 10.68
C SER A 148 2.60 -22.22 9.66
N TYR A 149 2.97 -21.99 8.42
CA TYR A 149 2.73 -22.96 7.33
C TYR A 149 3.83 -22.83 6.29
N ASP A 150 4.06 -23.91 5.54
CA ASP A 150 5.11 -23.95 4.52
C ASP A 150 4.49 -23.78 3.14
N VAL A 151 5.14 -22.98 2.30
CA VAL A 151 4.75 -22.78 0.91
C VAL A 151 5.95 -23.01 -0.01
N LYS A 152 5.63 -23.48 -1.22
CA LYS A 152 6.64 -23.61 -2.28
C LYS A 152 6.44 -22.48 -3.29
N ILE A 153 7.53 -21.83 -3.66
CA ILE A 153 7.51 -20.78 -4.68
C ILE A 153 7.52 -21.46 -6.06
N LEU A 154 6.41 -21.33 -6.79
CA LEU A 154 6.25 -21.96 -8.09
C LEU A 154 6.72 -21.07 -9.24
N LYS A 155 6.51 -19.76 -9.13
CA LYS A 155 6.82 -18.82 -10.19
C LYS A 155 7.10 -17.44 -9.61
N VAL A 156 8.09 -16.76 -10.19
CA VAL A 156 8.41 -15.36 -9.89
C VAL A 156 8.49 -14.60 -11.19
N GLU A 157 7.67 -13.55 -11.34
CA GLU A 157 7.61 -12.73 -12.55
C GLU A 157 7.69 -11.26 -12.20
N LYS A 158 8.21 -10.45 -13.13
CA LYS A 158 8.15 -9.00 -12.99
C LYS A 158 6.69 -8.57 -13.17
N THR A 159 6.18 -7.75 -12.26
CA THR A 159 4.82 -7.21 -12.38
C THR A 159 4.74 -6.23 -13.55
N ALA A 160 3.77 -6.44 -14.41
CA ALA A 160 3.59 -5.61 -15.59
C ALA A 160 2.94 -4.27 -15.22
#